data_86d1ba366297ab70adb84c1bc9deb5fc
#
_entry.id   86d1ba366297ab70adb84c1bc9deb5fc
#
_cell.length_a   1.000
_cell.length_b   1.000
_cell.length_c   1.000
_cell.angle_alpha   90.00
_cell.angle_beta   90.00
_cell.angle_gamma   90.00
#
_symmetry.space_group_name_H-M   'P 1'
#
loop_
_entity.id
_entity.type
_entity.pdbx_description
1 polymer ?
#
loop_
_entity_poly.entity_id
_entity_poly.type
_entity_poly.pdbx_seq_one_letter_code
_entity_poly.pdbx_strand_id
1 'polypeptide(L)'
;YSSIRLLDSLSEATNGNGRIVHEVSTNGAVFNPGNINETPQFASLIWEVYRWNGDQKFLETYYPSIKKGMHWLLTEKDTDQNLFPDGYGMMEIHGLDSEMIDVASYTQRALVDAAKIAEVLKDTATAENYKAKAAVLKEQINTQFWSEAFNSYADFIGTDAQALHLIEDAIVRAD
;
A
#
# COMPACT_ATOMS: atom_id res chain seq x y z
N TYR A 1 13.23 2.24 -15.33
CA TYR A 1 13.65 0.84 -15.16
C TYR A 1 14.68 0.64 -14.03
N SER A 2 15.78 1.44 -14.00
CA SER A 2 16.85 1.24 -13.01
C SER A 2 16.37 1.40 -11.56
N SER A 3 15.59 2.44 -11.28
CA SER A 3 15.03 2.69 -9.94
C SER A 3 14.07 1.58 -9.50
N ILE A 4 13.20 1.11 -10.40
CA ILE A 4 12.28 0.01 -10.11
C ILE A 4 13.05 -1.27 -9.76
N ARG A 5 14.04 -1.61 -10.57
CA ARG A 5 14.89 -2.78 -10.32
C ARG A 5 15.63 -2.69 -8.99
N LEU A 6 16.13 -1.50 -8.66
CA LEU A 6 16.83 -1.27 -7.39
C LEU A 6 15.87 -1.43 -6.20
N LEU A 7 14.71 -0.78 -6.24
CA LEU A 7 13.70 -0.89 -5.19
C LEU A 7 13.24 -2.33 -4.99
N ASP A 8 12.94 -3.05 -6.07
CA ASP A 8 12.52 -4.45 -6.01
C ASP A 8 13.60 -5.33 -5.37
N SER A 9 14.84 -5.23 -5.85
CA SER A 9 15.96 -6.03 -5.34
C SER A 9 16.28 -5.74 -3.88
N LEU A 10 16.28 -4.46 -3.48
CA LEU A 10 16.55 -4.07 -2.09
C LEU A 10 15.39 -4.44 -1.16
N SER A 11 14.15 -4.36 -1.64
CA SER A 11 12.97 -4.79 -0.89
C SER A 11 12.99 -6.29 -0.61
N GLU A 12 13.34 -7.10 -1.60
CA GLU A 12 13.49 -8.55 -1.41
C GLU A 12 14.63 -8.87 -0.44
N ALA A 13 15.77 -8.19 -0.55
CA ALA A 13 16.93 -8.41 0.32
C ALA A 13 16.68 -7.96 1.77
N THR A 14 15.92 -6.88 1.97
CA THR A 14 15.68 -6.28 3.29
C THR A 14 14.49 -6.91 4.00
N ASN A 15 13.36 -7.06 3.32
CA ASN A 15 12.09 -7.47 3.89
C ASN A 15 11.72 -8.91 3.57
N GLY A 16 11.92 -9.34 2.33
CA GLY A 16 11.63 -10.70 1.88
C GLY A 16 10.15 -11.11 1.83
N ASN A 17 9.23 -10.26 2.29
CA ASN A 17 7.78 -10.53 2.37
C ASN A 17 6.93 -9.75 1.37
N GLY A 18 7.56 -8.97 0.48
CA GLY A 18 6.86 -8.14 -0.52
C GLY A 18 6.65 -6.69 -0.09
N ARG A 19 6.99 -6.31 1.14
CA ARG A 19 7.01 -4.92 1.60
C ARG A 19 8.10 -4.16 0.86
N ILE A 20 7.74 -3.04 0.23
CA ILE A 20 8.68 -2.19 -0.53
C ILE A 20 9.38 -1.22 0.41
N VAL A 21 10.70 -1.07 0.23
CA VAL A 21 11.50 -0.13 1.02
C VAL A 21 11.13 1.33 0.71
N HIS A 22 11.16 2.18 1.74
CA HIS A 22 10.83 3.60 1.62
C HIS A 22 12.05 4.45 1.24
N GLU A 23 13.13 4.31 1.98
CA GLU A 23 14.28 5.21 1.90
C GLU A 23 15.56 4.47 1.55
N VAL A 24 16.15 4.85 0.42
CA VAL A 24 17.38 4.26 -0.09
C VAL A 24 18.36 5.37 -0.45
N SER A 25 19.56 5.31 0.09
CA SER A 25 20.64 6.24 -0.25
C SER A 25 21.24 5.94 -1.62
N THR A 26 22.02 6.88 -2.12
CA THR A 26 22.71 6.75 -3.43
C THR A 26 23.73 5.62 -3.50
N ASN A 27 24.22 5.14 -2.35
CA ASN A 27 25.11 3.98 -2.26
C ASN A 27 24.36 2.65 -1.98
N GLY A 28 23.02 2.66 -2.01
CA GLY A 28 22.18 1.47 -1.84
C GLY A 28 21.89 1.08 -0.39
N ALA A 29 22.26 1.89 0.60
CA ALA A 29 21.87 1.62 1.98
C ALA A 29 20.37 1.93 2.18
N VAL A 30 19.66 0.99 2.80
CA VAL A 30 18.24 1.14 3.15
C VAL A 30 18.16 1.74 4.55
N PHE A 31 17.60 2.94 4.67
CA PHE A 31 17.39 3.62 5.95
C PHE A 31 16.02 3.35 6.55
N ASN A 32 15.01 3.18 5.69
CA ASN A 32 13.67 2.85 6.13
C ASN A 32 13.18 1.62 5.34
N PRO A 33 12.85 0.52 6.02
CA PRO A 33 12.40 -0.71 5.37
C PRO A 33 11.03 -0.59 4.67
N GLY A 34 10.32 0.52 4.85
CA GLY A 34 9.05 0.83 4.21
C GLY A 34 7.95 1.11 5.23
N ASN A 35 7.04 2.01 4.89
CA ASN A 35 5.75 2.18 5.54
C ASN A 35 4.73 1.28 4.81
N ILE A 36 3.45 1.60 4.84
CA ILE A 36 2.44 0.80 4.14
C ILE A 36 2.33 1.22 2.67
N ASN A 37 2.45 2.52 2.38
CA ASN A 37 2.11 3.12 1.08
C ASN A 37 3.03 2.74 -0.08
N GLU A 38 4.29 2.44 0.16
CA GLU A 38 5.26 2.12 -0.90
C GLU A 38 4.85 0.88 -1.68
N THR A 39 4.31 -0.11 -0.97
CA THR A 39 3.92 -1.39 -1.56
C THR A 39 2.77 -1.26 -2.56
N PRO A 40 1.62 -0.62 -2.26
CA PRO A 40 0.58 -0.39 -3.24
C PRO A 40 1.03 0.58 -4.35
N GLN A 41 1.82 1.60 -4.03
CA GLN A 41 2.35 2.53 -5.04
C GLN A 41 3.27 1.83 -6.02
N PHE A 42 4.06 0.83 -5.59
CA PHE A 42 4.91 0.04 -6.48
C PHE A 42 4.08 -0.72 -7.52
N ALA A 43 2.98 -1.34 -7.13
CA ALA A 43 2.08 -2.02 -8.08
C ALA A 43 1.51 -1.05 -9.11
N SER A 44 1.05 0.12 -8.68
CA SER A 44 0.55 1.17 -9.59
C SER A 44 1.64 1.72 -10.50
N LEU A 45 2.86 1.91 -10.00
CA LEU A 45 4.02 2.35 -10.79
C LEU A 45 4.32 1.36 -11.92
N ILE A 46 4.33 0.06 -11.64
CA ILE A 46 4.58 -0.98 -12.66
C ILE A 46 3.50 -0.92 -13.75
N TRP A 47 2.22 -0.78 -13.37
CA TRP A 47 1.14 -0.62 -14.33
C TRP A 47 1.30 0.63 -15.19
N GLU A 48 1.61 1.79 -14.58
CA GLU A 48 1.78 3.04 -15.33
C GLU A 48 2.96 2.97 -16.32
N VAL A 49 4.08 2.39 -15.93
CA VAL A 49 5.22 2.20 -16.84
C VAL A 49 4.83 1.31 -18.04
N TYR A 50 4.11 0.22 -17.78
CA TYR A 50 3.61 -0.65 -18.84
C TYR A 50 2.67 0.08 -19.80
N ARG A 51 1.78 0.93 -19.29
CA ARG A 51 0.87 1.73 -20.13
C ARG A 51 1.59 2.61 -21.14
N TRP A 52 2.80 3.04 -20.81
CA TRP A 52 3.64 3.87 -21.69
C TRP A 52 4.42 3.07 -22.73
N ASN A 53 4.89 1.89 -22.37
CA ASN A 53 5.85 1.14 -23.22
C ASN A 53 5.28 -0.13 -23.85
N GLY A 54 4.18 -0.69 -23.31
CA GLY A 54 3.57 -1.94 -23.78
C GLY A 54 4.44 -3.20 -23.59
N ASP A 55 5.48 -3.11 -22.76
CA ASP A 55 6.43 -4.21 -22.56
C ASP A 55 5.86 -5.27 -21.59
N GLN A 56 5.25 -6.31 -22.15
CA GLN A 56 4.69 -7.41 -21.36
C GLN A 56 5.77 -8.14 -20.53
N LYS A 57 6.99 -8.26 -21.06
CA LYS A 57 8.08 -8.90 -20.34
C LYS A 57 8.47 -8.13 -19.08
N PHE A 58 8.35 -6.79 -19.11
CA PHE A 58 8.49 -5.96 -17.92
C PHE A 58 7.43 -6.31 -16.85
N LEU A 59 6.16 -6.49 -17.23
CA LEU A 59 5.13 -6.94 -16.30
C LEU A 59 5.45 -8.32 -15.72
N GLU A 60 5.82 -9.28 -16.57
CA GLU A 60 6.18 -10.64 -16.14
C GLU A 60 7.30 -10.64 -15.10
N THR A 61 8.27 -9.72 -15.25
CA THR A 61 9.41 -9.59 -14.34
C THR A 61 8.99 -9.18 -12.94
N TYR A 62 8.08 -8.22 -12.81
CA TYR A 62 7.72 -7.62 -11.50
C TYR A 62 6.41 -8.17 -10.92
N TYR A 63 5.66 -8.96 -11.67
CA TYR A 63 4.38 -9.52 -11.20
C TYR A 63 4.50 -10.40 -9.95
N PRO A 64 5.54 -11.25 -9.78
CA PRO A 64 5.75 -11.98 -8.53
C PRO A 64 5.88 -11.06 -7.31
N SER A 65 6.64 -9.97 -7.42
CA SER A 65 6.81 -8.98 -6.34
C SER A 65 5.50 -8.26 -6.03
N ILE A 66 4.72 -7.90 -7.06
CA ILE A 66 3.39 -7.32 -6.88
C ILE A 66 2.47 -8.28 -6.11
N LYS A 67 2.38 -9.54 -6.50
CA LYS A 67 1.54 -10.52 -5.79
C LYS A 67 1.97 -10.71 -4.34
N LYS A 68 3.26 -10.76 -4.09
CA LYS A 68 3.83 -10.88 -2.75
C LYS A 68 3.50 -9.66 -1.88
N GLY A 69 3.65 -8.45 -2.44
CA GLY A 69 3.31 -7.20 -1.77
C GLY A 69 1.82 -7.06 -1.49
N MET A 70 0.96 -7.39 -2.45
CA MET A 70 -0.50 -7.39 -2.24
C MET A 70 -0.92 -8.43 -1.20
N HIS A 71 -0.27 -9.59 -1.15
CA HIS A 71 -0.49 -10.57 -0.09
C HIS A 71 -0.11 -10.00 1.28
N TRP A 72 1.07 -9.40 1.42
CA TRP A 72 1.51 -8.76 2.65
C TRP A 72 0.51 -7.69 3.14
N LEU A 73 0.06 -6.79 2.24
CA LEU A 73 -0.93 -5.77 2.56
C LEU A 73 -2.25 -6.35 3.07
N LEU A 74 -2.77 -7.36 2.37
CA LEU A 74 -4.12 -7.89 2.59
C LEU A 74 -4.17 -9.04 3.61
N THR A 75 -3.06 -9.36 4.27
CA THR A 75 -3.00 -10.41 5.30
C THR A 75 -2.20 -10.01 6.53
N GLU A 76 -0.94 -9.56 6.36
CA GLU A 76 -0.10 -9.19 7.51
C GLU A 76 -0.46 -7.81 8.05
N LYS A 77 -0.98 -6.91 7.20
CA LYS A 77 -1.37 -5.55 7.55
C LYS A 77 -2.88 -5.34 7.67
N ASP A 78 -3.66 -6.30 7.28
CA ASP A 78 -5.12 -6.34 7.40
C ASP A 78 -5.48 -7.56 8.25
N THR A 79 -5.21 -7.48 9.55
CA THR A 79 -5.33 -8.63 10.46
C THR A 79 -6.77 -8.96 10.82
N ASP A 80 -7.67 -7.99 10.78
CA ASP A 80 -9.12 -8.15 11.00
C ASP A 80 -9.89 -8.40 9.70
N GLN A 81 -9.20 -8.39 8.55
CA GLN A 81 -9.73 -8.69 7.22
C GLN A 81 -10.85 -7.75 6.76
N ASN A 82 -10.73 -6.48 7.14
CA ASN A 82 -11.67 -5.45 6.73
C ASN A 82 -11.27 -4.71 5.44
N LEU A 83 -10.13 -5.05 4.82
CA LEU A 83 -9.48 -4.46 3.65
C LEU A 83 -8.80 -3.10 3.90
N PHE A 84 -8.75 -2.62 5.13
CA PHE A 84 -7.97 -1.45 5.49
C PHE A 84 -6.65 -1.88 6.15
N PRO A 85 -5.51 -1.81 5.46
CA PRO A 85 -4.24 -2.13 6.10
C PRO A 85 -3.90 -1.14 7.22
N ASP A 86 -3.51 -1.68 8.38
CA ASP A 86 -3.02 -0.89 9.51
C ASP A 86 -1.57 -0.49 9.34
N GLY A 87 -1.24 0.74 9.68
CA GLY A 87 0.13 1.19 9.78
C GLY A 87 0.36 2.63 9.32
N TYR A 88 1.62 3.00 9.29
CA TYR A 88 2.04 4.34 8.89
C TYR A 88 1.84 4.54 7.38
N GLY A 89 1.19 5.67 7.06
CA GLY A 89 0.99 6.14 5.69
C GLY A 89 1.91 7.29 5.31
N MET A 90 1.49 8.06 4.30
CA MET A 90 2.20 9.26 3.83
C MET A 90 2.15 10.41 4.83
N MET A 91 1.22 10.41 5.76
CA MET A 91 1.05 11.48 6.75
C MET A 91 2.15 11.48 7.81
N GLU A 92 3.21 10.82 7.72
CA GLU A 92 4.42 10.84 8.56
C GLU A 92 4.24 11.40 10.00
N ILE A 93 3.06 11.15 10.60
CA ILE A 93 2.76 11.51 11.97
C ILE A 93 3.21 10.35 12.85
N HIS A 94 4.21 10.60 13.65
CA HIS A 94 4.73 9.59 14.57
C HIS A 94 3.64 9.16 15.57
N GLY A 95 3.57 7.87 15.86
CA GLY A 95 2.54 7.30 16.74
C GLY A 95 1.20 7.01 16.06
N LEU A 96 0.98 7.47 14.83
CA LEU A 96 -0.25 7.20 14.09
C LEU A 96 -0.16 5.86 13.36
N ASP A 97 -0.44 4.79 14.08
CA ASP A 97 -0.48 3.41 13.58
C ASP A 97 -1.95 2.93 13.59
N SER A 98 -2.67 3.20 12.52
CA SER A 98 -4.11 2.97 12.40
C SER A 98 -4.51 2.78 10.93
N GLU A 99 -5.79 2.63 10.66
CA GLU A 99 -6.34 2.61 9.30
C GLU A 99 -6.40 4.02 8.73
N MET A 100 -5.57 4.31 7.74
CA MET A 100 -5.43 5.64 7.16
C MET A 100 -6.10 5.75 5.80
N ILE A 101 -6.73 6.90 5.52
CA ILE A 101 -7.42 7.16 4.24
C ILE A 101 -6.48 7.07 3.04
N ASP A 102 -5.24 7.56 3.18
CA ASP A 102 -4.25 7.50 2.12
C ASP A 102 -3.81 6.06 1.84
N VAL A 103 -3.56 5.25 2.89
CA VAL A 103 -3.24 3.83 2.78
C VAL A 103 -4.38 3.06 2.10
N ALA A 104 -5.63 3.29 2.54
CA ALA A 104 -6.83 2.67 1.96
C ALA A 104 -6.98 3.04 0.47
N SER A 105 -6.78 4.32 0.13
CA SER A 105 -6.89 4.83 -1.24
C SER A 105 -5.82 4.26 -2.17
N TYR A 106 -4.56 4.21 -1.71
CA TYR A 106 -3.46 3.59 -2.47
C TYR A 106 -3.66 2.08 -2.63
N THR A 107 -4.16 1.40 -1.59
CA THR A 107 -4.47 -0.03 -1.65
C THR A 107 -5.58 -0.31 -2.65
N GLN A 108 -6.65 0.49 -2.65
CA GLN A 108 -7.73 0.37 -3.62
C GLN A 108 -7.22 0.57 -5.05
N ARG A 109 -6.40 1.60 -5.28
CA ARG A 109 -5.79 1.86 -6.59
C ARG A 109 -4.90 0.71 -7.03
N ALA A 110 -4.06 0.19 -6.13
CA ALA A 110 -3.17 -0.94 -6.41
C ALA A 110 -3.95 -2.21 -6.79
N LEU A 111 -5.06 -2.49 -6.12
CA LEU A 111 -5.94 -3.61 -6.47
C LEU A 111 -6.49 -3.48 -7.90
N VAL A 112 -6.92 -2.27 -8.29
CA VAL A 112 -7.36 -2.00 -9.67
C VAL A 112 -6.23 -2.23 -10.67
N ASP A 113 -5.06 -1.72 -10.40
CA ASP A 113 -3.94 -1.79 -11.35
C ASP A 113 -3.31 -3.19 -11.39
N ALA A 114 -3.18 -3.86 -10.24
CA ALA A 114 -2.73 -5.26 -10.19
C ALA A 114 -3.73 -6.22 -10.88
N ALA A 115 -5.02 -5.94 -10.80
CA ALA A 115 -6.03 -6.70 -11.57
C ALA A 115 -5.81 -6.57 -13.09
N LYS A 116 -5.53 -5.36 -13.58
CA LYS A 116 -5.21 -5.13 -15.00
C LYS A 116 -3.92 -5.81 -15.43
N ILE A 117 -2.90 -5.80 -14.58
CA ILE A 117 -1.65 -6.54 -14.82
C ILE A 117 -1.94 -8.04 -14.95
N ALA A 118 -2.73 -8.59 -14.01
CA ALA A 118 -3.14 -9.99 -14.03
C ALA A 118 -3.93 -10.35 -15.30
N GLU A 119 -4.81 -9.47 -15.79
CA GLU A 119 -5.53 -9.64 -17.05
C GLU A 119 -4.58 -9.72 -18.25
N VAL A 120 -3.63 -8.80 -18.35
CA VAL A 120 -2.63 -8.81 -19.44
C VAL A 120 -1.82 -10.11 -19.42
N LEU A 121 -1.47 -10.59 -18.21
CA LEU A 121 -0.72 -11.84 -18.01
C LEU A 121 -1.58 -13.10 -18.01
N LYS A 122 -2.91 -12.97 -18.23
CA LYS A 122 -3.88 -14.07 -18.30
C LYS A 122 -4.02 -14.87 -16.98
N ASP A 123 -3.69 -14.27 -15.85
CA ASP A 123 -3.98 -14.78 -14.51
C ASP A 123 -5.40 -14.36 -14.10
N THR A 124 -6.40 -15.00 -14.71
CA THR A 124 -7.82 -14.63 -14.57
C THR A 124 -8.29 -14.71 -13.10
N ALA A 125 -7.87 -15.74 -12.38
CA ALA A 125 -8.30 -15.93 -10.98
C ALA A 125 -7.82 -14.78 -10.09
N THR A 126 -6.57 -14.35 -10.24
CA THR A 126 -6.02 -13.19 -9.49
C THR A 126 -6.71 -11.90 -9.94
N ALA A 127 -6.96 -11.70 -11.23
CA ALA A 127 -7.63 -10.53 -11.76
C ALA A 127 -9.03 -10.36 -11.15
N GLU A 128 -9.85 -11.41 -11.17
CA GLU A 128 -11.21 -11.38 -10.60
C GLU A 128 -11.20 -11.14 -9.08
N ASN A 129 -10.28 -11.77 -8.35
CA ASN A 129 -10.14 -11.55 -6.91
C ASN A 129 -9.80 -10.07 -6.60
N TYR A 130 -8.81 -9.50 -7.27
CA TYR A 130 -8.41 -8.12 -7.04
C TYR A 130 -9.49 -7.11 -7.44
N LYS A 131 -10.21 -7.34 -8.54
CA LYS A 131 -11.37 -6.51 -8.92
C LYS A 131 -12.46 -6.53 -7.86
N ALA A 132 -12.82 -7.71 -7.37
CA ALA A 132 -13.84 -7.84 -6.33
C ALA A 132 -13.43 -7.08 -5.06
N LYS A 133 -12.19 -7.27 -4.58
CA LYS A 133 -11.65 -6.54 -3.42
C LYS A 133 -11.60 -5.03 -3.66
N ALA A 134 -11.19 -4.59 -4.84
CA ALA A 134 -11.14 -3.17 -5.19
C ALA A 134 -12.53 -2.50 -5.15
N ALA A 135 -13.56 -3.21 -5.60
CA ALA A 135 -14.93 -2.72 -5.56
C ALA A 135 -15.44 -2.58 -4.12
N VAL A 136 -15.23 -3.61 -3.30
CA VAL A 136 -15.61 -3.59 -1.88
C VAL A 136 -14.89 -2.48 -1.13
N LEU A 137 -13.56 -2.40 -1.29
CA LEU A 137 -12.75 -1.38 -0.60
C LEU A 137 -13.16 0.04 -1.00
N LYS A 138 -13.48 0.27 -2.27
CA LYS A 138 -13.99 1.58 -2.72
C LYS A 138 -15.27 1.99 -1.98
N GLU A 139 -16.21 1.05 -1.83
CA GLU A 139 -17.46 1.29 -1.11
C GLU A 139 -17.19 1.56 0.38
N GLN A 140 -16.33 0.77 0.99
CA GLN A 140 -15.94 0.94 2.39
C GLN A 140 -15.26 2.29 2.65
N ILE A 141 -14.36 2.74 1.78
CA ILE A 141 -13.74 4.08 1.89
C ILE A 141 -14.82 5.16 1.89
N ASN A 142 -15.77 5.10 0.94
CA ASN A 142 -16.81 6.11 0.82
C ASN A 142 -17.81 6.11 1.97
N THR A 143 -18.00 4.98 2.64
CA THR A 143 -19.00 4.84 3.72
C THR A 143 -18.39 5.01 5.11
N GLN A 144 -17.17 4.50 5.34
CA GLN A 144 -16.57 4.47 6.68
C GLN A 144 -15.70 5.68 6.98
N PHE A 145 -14.98 6.20 5.96
CA PHE A 145 -14.19 7.43 6.15
C PHE A 145 -14.99 8.71 5.97
N TRP A 146 -16.18 8.65 5.33
CA TRP A 146 -17.00 9.85 5.18
C TRP A 146 -17.65 10.27 6.50
N SER A 147 -17.45 11.52 6.88
CA SER A 147 -18.05 12.14 8.06
C SER A 147 -19.09 13.19 7.66
N GLU A 148 -20.35 12.90 7.89
CA GLU A 148 -21.45 13.88 7.69
C GLU A 148 -21.28 15.12 8.57
N ALA A 149 -20.74 14.94 9.79
CA ALA A 149 -20.55 16.04 10.73
C ALA A 149 -19.55 17.08 10.21
N PHE A 150 -18.53 16.66 9.49
CA PHE A 150 -17.49 17.53 8.95
C PHE A 150 -17.64 17.77 7.42
N ASN A 151 -18.58 17.09 6.76
CA ASN A 151 -18.75 17.10 5.33
C ASN A 151 -17.42 16.86 4.57
N SER A 152 -16.64 15.90 5.06
CA SER A 152 -15.32 15.52 4.55
C SER A 152 -14.99 14.07 4.90
N TYR A 153 -14.00 13.52 4.25
CA TYR A 153 -13.39 12.25 4.68
C TYR A 153 -12.55 12.48 5.93
N ALA A 154 -12.58 11.52 6.86
CA ALA A 154 -11.68 11.46 8.00
C ALA A 154 -10.27 11.06 7.53
N ASP A 155 -9.25 11.51 8.26
CA ASP A 155 -7.86 11.16 7.95
C ASP A 155 -7.54 9.71 8.32
N PHE A 156 -8.12 9.22 9.40
CA PHE A 156 -7.92 7.84 9.88
C PHE A 156 -9.12 7.33 10.66
N ILE A 157 -9.20 5.99 10.75
CA ILE A 157 -10.09 5.25 11.64
C ILE A 157 -9.20 4.50 12.63
N GLY A 158 -9.55 4.52 13.90
CA GLY A 158 -8.76 3.87 14.93
C GLY A 158 -9.56 3.61 16.20
N THR A 159 -8.97 2.84 17.08
CA THR A 159 -9.48 2.60 18.43
C THR A 159 -9.13 3.75 19.36
N ASP A 160 -9.83 3.85 20.49
CA ASP A 160 -9.49 4.81 21.56
C ASP A 160 -8.04 4.64 22.04
N ALA A 161 -7.54 3.39 22.07
CA ALA A 161 -6.16 3.10 22.46
C ALA A 161 -5.16 3.67 21.45
N GLN A 162 -5.42 3.55 20.15
CA GLN A 162 -4.57 4.13 19.10
C GLN A 162 -4.60 5.67 19.15
N ALA A 163 -5.76 6.27 19.37
CA ALA A 163 -5.90 7.71 19.52
C ALA A 163 -5.15 8.22 20.77
N LEU A 164 -5.25 7.50 21.89
CA LEU A 164 -4.53 7.86 23.12
C LEU A 164 -3.01 7.77 22.91
N HIS A 165 -2.54 6.70 22.28
CA HIS A 165 -1.11 6.54 21.97
C HIS A 165 -0.58 7.67 21.08
N LEU A 166 -1.35 8.10 20.08
CA LEU A 166 -1.00 9.24 19.24
C LEU A 166 -0.86 10.53 20.05
N ILE A 167 -1.80 10.80 20.97
CA ILE A 167 -1.77 11.99 21.82
C ILE A 167 -0.55 11.96 22.74
N GLU A 168 -0.26 10.84 23.37
CA GLU A 168 0.90 10.66 24.25
C GLU A 168 2.21 10.86 23.51
N ASP A 169 2.36 10.27 22.31
CA ASP A 169 3.57 10.42 21.50
C ASP A 169 3.75 11.86 20.98
N ALA A 170 2.67 12.52 20.59
CA ALA A 170 2.70 13.92 20.17
C ALA A 170 3.10 14.87 21.31
N ILE A 171 2.63 14.64 22.54
CA ILE A 171 2.99 15.44 23.72
C ILE A 171 4.48 15.26 24.05
N VAL A 172 4.97 14.02 24.08
CA VAL A 172 6.40 13.74 24.36
C VAL A 172 7.34 14.40 23.35
N ARG A 173 6.88 14.66 22.12
CA ARG A 173 7.70 15.31 21.08
C ARG A 173 7.59 16.82 21.05
N ALA A 174 6.58 17.38 21.68
CA ALA A 174 6.38 18.82 21.77
C ALA A 174 7.21 19.47 22.89
N ASP A 175 7.73 18.69 23.83
CA ASP A 175 8.62 19.11 24.92
C ASP A 175 10.10 18.98 24.50
#